data_99df54d0c1e11713bf879e91b4f24346
#
_entry.id   99df54d0c1e11713bf879e91b4f24346
#
_cell.length_a   1.000
_cell.length_b   1.000
_cell.length_c   1.000
_cell.angle_alpha   90.00
_cell.angle_beta   90.00
_cell.angle_gamma   90.00
#
_symmetry.space_group_name_H-M   'P 1'
#
loop_
_entity.id
_entity.type
_entity.pdbx_description
1 polymer ?
#
loop_
_entity_poly.entity_id
_entity_poly.type
_entity_poly.pdbx_seq_one_letter_code
_entity_poly.pdbx_strand_id
1 'polypeptide(L)'
;ERSSPRYQTVDPAPPPGAAAAVHELREARALLNLDHFSLDELVEVVVEAAPRGGLSAEAFSKVCRRLATLGGNGRGDQETRNAAARLSRRIFAAFDAQETDDVDFVEVAAGLAVLAPASMDDKIEAAFALYDVTRGGVAFEELRGYLLAVYRVLRACSASLALRIHQAGGPLKLADDTAAACFRSRRLGDDAPLDVQLFKEFVCEGISAAYEL
;
A
#
# COMPACT_ATOMS: atom_id res chain seq x y z
N GLU A 1 -9.19 -36.58 35.65
CA GLU A 1 -9.52 -35.52 34.64
C GLU A 1 -8.90 -34.20 35.13
N ARG A 2 -7.78 -33.83 34.53
CA ARG A 2 -7.16 -32.56 34.78
C ARG A 2 -7.54 -31.60 33.64
N SER A 3 -8.46 -30.69 33.90
CA SER A 3 -8.82 -29.61 33.00
C SER A 3 -7.60 -28.69 32.77
N SER A 4 -7.08 -28.64 31.53
CA SER A 4 -6.08 -27.67 31.14
C SER A 4 -6.68 -26.28 31.16
N PRO A 5 -6.01 -25.28 31.69
CA PRO A 5 -6.46 -23.87 31.63
C PRO A 5 -6.45 -23.41 30.18
N ARG A 6 -7.63 -22.98 29.67
CA ARG A 6 -7.73 -22.24 28.41
C ARG A 6 -7.09 -20.88 28.61
N TYR A 7 -5.91 -20.67 28.05
CA TYR A 7 -5.36 -19.35 27.86
C TYR A 7 -6.28 -18.60 26.89
N GLN A 8 -7.07 -17.68 27.42
CA GLN A 8 -7.69 -16.64 26.61
C GLN A 8 -6.55 -15.69 26.23
N THR A 9 -6.08 -15.75 25.01
CA THR A 9 -5.28 -14.68 24.41
C THR A 9 -6.18 -13.45 24.31
N VAL A 10 -6.02 -12.53 25.21
CA VAL A 10 -6.61 -11.19 25.09
C VAL A 10 -5.80 -10.52 23.98
N ASP A 11 -6.43 -10.28 22.84
CA ASP A 11 -5.79 -9.48 21.77
C ASP A 11 -5.37 -8.12 22.38
N PRO A 12 -4.13 -7.71 22.19
CA PRO A 12 -3.67 -6.42 22.70
C PRO A 12 -4.53 -5.30 22.14
N ALA A 13 -4.87 -4.33 22.98
CA ALA A 13 -5.65 -3.18 22.54
C ALA A 13 -4.92 -2.47 21.37
N PRO A 14 -5.63 -2.07 20.30
CA PRO A 14 -5.00 -1.41 19.18
C PRO A 14 -4.28 -0.13 19.64
N PRO A 15 -3.13 0.20 19.03
CA PRO A 15 -2.34 1.36 19.41
C PRO A 15 -3.12 2.67 19.26
N PRO A 16 -2.81 3.70 20.06
CA PRO A 16 -3.45 5.00 19.95
C PRO A 16 -3.40 5.53 18.50
N GLY A 17 -4.56 5.95 17.99
CA GLY A 17 -4.68 6.46 16.60
C GLY A 17 -4.95 5.40 15.52
N ALA A 18 -4.91 4.11 15.83
CA ALA A 18 -5.21 3.06 14.84
C ALA A 18 -6.64 3.19 14.28
N ALA A 19 -7.62 3.45 15.13
CA ALA A 19 -9.01 3.64 14.71
C ALA A 19 -9.16 4.86 13.78
N ALA A 20 -8.45 5.95 14.06
CA ALA A 20 -8.44 7.14 13.20
C ALA A 20 -7.80 6.83 11.83
N ALA A 21 -6.67 6.13 11.82
CA ALA A 21 -6.02 5.73 10.58
C ALA A 21 -6.91 4.84 9.71
N VAL A 22 -7.59 3.85 10.30
CA VAL A 22 -8.52 2.98 9.57
C VAL A 22 -9.68 3.79 8.97
N HIS A 23 -10.22 4.76 9.72
CA HIS A 23 -11.27 5.64 9.21
C HIS A 23 -10.79 6.47 8.02
N GLU A 24 -9.65 7.15 8.16
CA GLU A 24 -9.04 7.98 7.11
C GLU A 24 -8.73 7.17 5.83
N LEU A 25 -8.24 5.93 5.97
CA LEU A 25 -8.00 5.05 4.81
C LEU A 25 -9.29 4.60 4.13
N ARG A 26 -10.37 4.34 4.89
CA ARG A 26 -11.68 4.04 4.33
C ARG A 26 -12.27 5.24 3.57
N GLU A 27 -12.12 6.44 4.10
CA GLU A 27 -12.52 7.66 3.40
C GLU A 27 -11.72 7.86 2.10
N ALA A 28 -10.40 7.66 2.14
CA ALA A 28 -9.56 7.73 0.95
C ALA A 28 -9.98 6.72 -0.12
N ARG A 29 -10.27 5.48 0.29
CA ARG A 29 -10.78 4.42 -0.59
C ARG A 29 -12.11 4.80 -1.23
N ALA A 30 -13.04 5.32 -0.44
CA ALA A 30 -14.34 5.77 -0.92
C ALA A 30 -14.23 6.96 -1.88
N LEU A 31 -13.36 7.94 -1.60
CA LEU A 31 -13.10 9.09 -2.48
C LEU A 31 -12.52 8.67 -3.83
N LEU A 32 -11.64 7.67 -3.85
CA LEU A 32 -11.08 7.09 -5.08
C LEU A 32 -12.00 6.06 -5.73
N ASN A 33 -13.13 5.75 -5.07
CA ASN A 33 -14.13 4.78 -5.53
C ASN A 33 -13.60 3.35 -5.71
N LEU A 34 -12.61 2.96 -4.92
CA LEU A 34 -11.94 1.67 -5.06
C LEU A 34 -12.80 0.48 -4.59
N ASP A 35 -13.89 0.70 -3.86
CA ASP A 35 -14.80 -0.35 -3.38
C ASP A 35 -15.49 -1.15 -4.51
N HIS A 36 -15.44 -0.66 -5.73
CA HIS A 36 -16.09 -1.25 -6.90
C HIS A 36 -15.15 -2.01 -7.83
N PHE A 37 -13.87 -2.14 -7.46
CA PHE A 37 -12.85 -2.77 -8.30
C PHE A 37 -12.20 -3.95 -7.58
N SER A 38 -11.97 -5.02 -8.33
CA SER A 38 -11.01 -6.05 -7.94
C SER A 38 -9.57 -5.52 -8.02
N LEU A 39 -8.62 -6.23 -7.43
CA LEU A 39 -7.20 -5.89 -7.56
C LEU A 39 -6.73 -5.93 -9.00
N ASP A 40 -7.14 -6.95 -9.77
CA ASP A 40 -6.75 -7.11 -11.17
C ASP A 40 -7.24 -5.95 -12.03
N GLU A 41 -8.52 -5.55 -11.88
CA GLU A 41 -9.07 -4.39 -12.58
C GLU A 41 -8.36 -3.10 -12.23
N LEU A 42 -7.99 -2.92 -10.95
CA LEU A 42 -7.24 -1.75 -10.50
C LEU A 42 -5.85 -1.70 -11.13
N VAL A 43 -5.12 -2.82 -11.12
CA VAL A 43 -3.80 -2.95 -11.74
C VAL A 43 -3.90 -2.73 -13.25
N GLU A 44 -4.88 -3.33 -13.92
CA GLU A 44 -5.10 -3.16 -15.36
C GLU A 44 -5.32 -1.71 -15.75
N VAL A 45 -6.15 -0.97 -15.02
CA VAL A 45 -6.40 0.47 -15.27
C VAL A 45 -5.12 1.29 -15.14
N VAL A 46 -4.24 0.96 -14.19
CA VAL A 46 -2.95 1.64 -14.03
C VAL A 46 -1.99 1.29 -15.15
N VAL A 47 -1.86 0.00 -15.50
CA VAL A 47 -0.98 -0.50 -16.58
C VAL A 47 -1.37 0.12 -17.93
N GLU A 48 -2.66 0.15 -18.27
CA GLU A 48 -3.15 0.76 -19.51
C GLU A 48 -2.80 2.25 -19.63
N ALA A 49 -2.70 2.96 -18.49
CA ALA A 49 -2.35 4.37 -18.47
C ALA A 49 -0.84 4.63 -18.58
N ALA A 50 -0.01 3.59 -18.39
CA ALA A 50 1.45 3.65 -18.36
C ALA A 50 2.10 2.77 -19.46
N PRO A 51 1.83 2.97 -20.75
CA PRO A 51 2.28 2.07 -21.83
C PRO A 51 3.80 2.00 -22.00
N ARG A 52 4.55 2.90 -21.35
CA ARG A 52 6.03 2.94 -21.35
C ARG A 52 6.62 2.71 -19.97
N GLY A 53 5.80 2.26 -19.00
CA GLY A 53 6.23 2.05 -17.62
C GLY A 53 6.15 3.28 -16.74
N GLY A 54 6.16 4.49 -17.30
CA GLY A 54 6.05 5.75 -16.57
C GLY A 54 4.63 6.33 -16.59
N LEU A 55 4.25 6.99 -15.52
CA LEU A 55 2.93 7.59 -15.30
C LEU A 55 3.11 9.08 -14.92
N SER A 56 2.64 9.98 -15.78
CA SER A 56 2.61 11.43 -15.49
C SER A 56 1.45 11.79 -14.56
N ALA A 57 1.48 12.98 -13.97
CA ALA A 57 0.39 13.54 -13.17
C ALA A 57 -0.94 13.59 -13.95
N GLU A 58 -0.88 13.91 -15.25
CA GLU A 58 -2.06 13.93 -16.11
C GLU A 58 -2.62 12.51 -16.32
N ALA A 59 -1.75 11.53 -16.61
CA ALA A 59 -2.14 10.13 -16.77
C ALA A 59 -2.73 9.57 -15.48
N PHE A 60 -2.09 9.81 -14.33
CA PHE A 60 -2.62 9.42 -13.02
C PHE A 60 -3.98 10.07 -12.71
N SER A 61 -4.14 11.35 -13.03
CA SER A 61 -5.44 12.03 -12.90
C SER A 61 -6.53 11.40 -13.79
N LYS A 62 -6.17 10.90 -14.98
CA LYS A 62 -7.10 10.15 -15.85
C LYS A 62 -7.47 8.79 -15.24
N VAL A 63 -6.51 8.07 -14.64
CA VAL A 63 -6.76 6.84 -13.88
C VAL A 63 -7.79 7.10 -12.78
N CYS A 64 -7.55 8.06 -11.89
CA CYS A 64 -8.46 8.37 -10.80
C CYS A 64 -9.87 8.79 -11.28
N ARG A 65 -9.96 9.56 -12.38
CA ARG A 65 -11.25 9.93 -12.98
C ARG A 65 -11.98 8.72 -13.58
N ARG A 66 -11.24 7.80 -14.24
CA ARG A 66 -11.80 6.56 -14.79
C ARG A 66 -12.38 5.69 -13.67
N LEU A 67 -11.64 5.49 -12.58
CA LEU A 67 -12.11 4.77 -11.40
C LEU A 67 -13.39 5.40 -10.83
N ALA A 68 -13.40 6.72 -10.65
CA ALA A 68 -14.58 7.44 -10.16
C ALA A 68 -15.80 7.28 -11.08
N THR A 69 -15.60 7.22 -12.40
CA THR A 69 -16.68 7.12 -13.38
C THR A 69 -17.26 5.71 -13.47
N LEU A 70 -16.38 4.69 -13.53
CA LEU A 70 -16.78 3.29 -13.67
C LEU A 70 -17.53 2.77 -12.44
N GLY A 71 -17.15 3.19 -11.25
CA GLY A 71 -17.83 2.81 -10.00
C GLY A 71 -19.16 3.49 -9.74
N GLY A 72 -19.71 4.23 -10.72
CA GLY A 72 -21.03 4.83 -10.62
C GLY A 72 -21.13 6.13 -9.80
N ASN A 73 -20.04 6.57 -9.17
CA ASN A 73 -19.99 7.80 -8.38
C ASN A 73 -19.74 9.09 -9.20
N GLY A 74 -19.83 9.03 -10.53
CA GLY A 74 -19.77 10.22 -11.39
C GLY A 74 -20.84 11.27 -11.09
N ARG A 75 -21.78 10.96 -10.17
CA ARG A 75 -22.84 11.82 -9.66
C ARG A 75 -22.54 12.46 -8.29
N GLY A 76 -21.33 12.26 -7.73
CA GLY A 76 -20.93 12.95 -6.50
C GLY A 76 -21.08 14.47 -6.64
N ASP A 77 -21.37 15.16 -5.54
CA ASP A 77 -21.40 16.63 -5.54
C ASP A 77 -20.05 17.24 -5.90
N GLN A 78 -20.01 18.54 -6.12
CA GLN A 78 -18.77 19.22 -6.51
C GLN A 78 -17.70 19.15 -5.41
N GLU A 79 -18.10 19.07 -4.15
CA GLU A 79 -17.20 18.99 -3.01
C GLU A 79 -16.49 17.64 -2.98
N THR A 80 -17.20 16.53 -3.15
CA THR A 80 -16.66 15.17 -3.27
C THR A 80 -15.67 15.07 -4.43
N ARG A 81 -16.02 15.60 -5.61
CA ARG A 81 -15.10 15.64 -6.76
C ARG A 81 -13.83 16.42 -6.47
N ASN A 82 -13.95 17.56 -5.79
CA ASN A 82 -12.80 18.38 -5.41
C ASN A 82 -11.94 17.67 -4.35
N ALA A 83 -12.54 16.96 -3.39
CA ALA A 83 -11.83 16.17 -2.40
C ALA A 83 -11.04 15.02 -3.06
N ALA A 84 -11.67 14.27 -3.96
CA ALA A 84 -11.02 13.21 -4.74
C ALA A 84 -9.84 13.74 -5.57
N ALA A 85 -10.01 14.89 -6.24
CA ALA A 85 -8.95 15.52 -7.01
C ALA A 85 -7.78 16.03 -6.13
N ARG A 86 -8.06 16.51 -4.93
CA ARG A 86 -7.00 16.88 -3.96
C ARG A 86 -6.25 15.65 -3.47
N LEU A 87 -6.97 14.57 -3.15
CA LEU A 87 -6.37 13.30 -2.72
C LEU A 87 -5.50 12.70 -3.82
N SER A 88 -6.00 12.64 -5.06
CA SER A 88 -5.26 12.16 -6.23
C SER A 88 -3.93 12.91 -6.41
N ARG A 89 -3.95 14.25 -6.37
CA ARG A 89 -2.72 15.06 -6.46
C ARG A 89 -1.75 14.79 -5.30
N ARG A 90 -2.27 14.61 -4.09
CA ARG A 90 -1.44 14.31 -2.90
C ARG A 90 -0.79 12.93 -2.99
N ILE A 91 -1.51 11.93 -3.53
CA ILE A 91 -0.95 10.60 -3.78
C ILE A 91 0.13 10.68 -4.84
N PHE A 92 -0.14 11.33 -5.98
CA PHE A 92 0.85 11.47 -7.05
C PHE A 92 2.13 12.15 -6.53
N ALA A 93 2.00 13.29 -5.84
CA ALA A 93 3.14 14.00 -5.27
C ALA A 93 3.93 13.18 -4.22
N ALA A 94 3.31 12.19 -3.60
CA ALA A 94 4.02 11.29 -2.69
C ALA A 94 4.91 10.29 -3.44
N PHE A 95 4.55 9.91 -4.66
CA PHE A 95 5.37 9.07 -5.54
C PHE A 95 6.42 9.91 -6.27
N ASP A 96 6.04 11.04 -6.83
CA ASP A 96 6.92 11.96 -7.58
C ASP A 96 7.74 12.86 -6.64
N ALA A 97 8.54 12.23 -5.77
CA ALA A 97 9.35 12.95 -4.79
C ALA A 97 10.51 13.75 -5.43
N GLN A 98 10.84 13.48 -6.68
CA GLN A 98 11.89 14.16 -7.45
C GLN A 98 11.34 15.21 -8.42
N GLU A 99 10.02 15.39 -8.45
CA GLU A 99 9.34 16.37 -9.33
C GLU A 99 9.67 16.19 -10.82
N THR A 100 9.76 14.93 -11.26
CA THR A 100 10.09 14.56 -12.64
C THR A 100 8.87 14.43 -13.54
N ASP A 101 7.66 14.43 -12.98
CA ASP A 101 6.38 14.09 -13.63
C ASP A 101 6.41 12.70 -14.32
N ASP A 102 7.22 11.79 -13.79
CA ASP A 102 7.34 10.41 -14.28
C ASP A 102 7.50 9.45 -13.10
N VAL A 103 6.45 8.69 -12.81
CA VAL A 103 6.38 7.76 -11.69
C VAL A 103 6.22 6.34 -12.22
N ASP A 104 6.94 5.38 -11.64
CA ASP A 104 6.84 3.97 -12.00
C ASP A 104 5.42 3.45 -11.71
N PHE A 105 4.81 2.84 -12.73
CA PHE A 105 3.46 2.28 -12.62
C PHE A 105 3.37 1.15 -11.59
N VAL A 106 4.44 0.36 -11.39
CA VAL A 106 4.49 -0.72 -10.40
C VAL A 106 4.35 -0.15 -8.99
N GLU A 107 5.07 0.94 -8.69
CA GLU A 107 4.93 1.65 -7.40
C GLU A 107 3.51 2.14 -7.19
N VAL A 108 2.90 2.76 -8.21
CA VAL A 108 1.53 3.29 -8.14
C VAL A 108 0.51 2.16 -7.95
N ALA A 109 0.62 1.09 -8.75
CA ALA A 109 -0.30 -0.05 -8.68
C ALA A 109 -0.23 -0.74 -7.31
N ALA A 110 0.98 -1.02 -6.81
CA ALA A 110 1.20 -1.62 -5.50
C ALA A 110 0.67 -0.72 -4.35
N GLY A 111 0.93 0.58 -4.42
CA GLY A 111 0.42 1.52 -3.43
C GLY A 111 -1.10 1.61 -3.41
N LEU A 112 -1.75 1.69 -4.57
CA LEU A 112 -3.21 1.71 -4.65
C LEU A 112 -3.85 0.38 -4.23
N ALA A 113 -3.20 -0.75 -4.51
CA ALA A 113 -3.65 -2.08 -4.10
C ALA A 113 -3.83 -2.19 -2.58
N VAL A 114 -3.01 -1.47 -1.79
CA VAL A 114 -3.16 -1.43 -0.32
C VAL A 114 -4.52 -0.88 0.11
N LEU A 115 -5.07 0.08 -0.65
CA LEU A 115 -6.37 0.69 -0.38
C LEU A 115 -7.55 -0.16 -0.87
N ALA A 116 -7.34 -1.10 -1.79
CA ALA A 116 -8.41 -1.90 -2.39
C ALA A 116 -9.16 -2.76 -1.35
N PRO A 117 -10.44 -3.07 -1.56
CA PRO A 117 -11.27 -3.87 -0.64
C PRO A 117 -11.04 -5.37 -0.87
N ALA A 118 -9.79 -5.81 -0.85
CA ALA A 118 -9.41 -7.20 -1.04
C ALA A 118 -8.92 -7.81 0.27
N SER A 119 -8.88 -9.14 0.34
CA SER A 119 -8.27 -9.83 1.47
C SER A 119 -6.78 -9.49 1.57
N MET A 120 -6.18 -9.69 2.74
CA MET A 120 -4.74 -9.49 2.91
C MET A 120 -3.95 -10.45 1.99
N ASP A 121 -4.41 -11.68 1.87
CA ASP A 121 -3.79 -12.69 1.02
C ASP A 121 -3.76 -12.26 -0.45
N ASP A 122 -4.90 -11.78 -0.99
CA ASP A 122 -4.97 -11.29 -2.38
C ASP A 122 -4.04 -10.09 -2.61
N LYS A 123 -3.96 -9.18 -1.64
CA LYS A 123 -3.04 -8.01 -1.72
C LYS A 123 -1.58 -8.42 -1.73
N ILE A 124 -1.21 -9.41 -0.92
CA ILE A 124 0.14 -9.93 -0.85
C ILE A 124 0.50 -10.64 -2.16
N GLU A 125 -0.39 -11.47 -2.69
CA GLU A 125 -0.18 -12.18 -3.94
C GLU A 125 -0.05 -11.20 -5.12
N ALA A 126 -0.91 -10.18 -5.18
CA ALA A 126 -0.81 -9.14 -6.20
C ALA A 126 0.49 -8.33 -6.08
N ALA A 127 0.90 -7.96 -4.86
CA ALA A 127 2.16 -7.26 -4.62
C ALA A 127 3.36 -8.12 -5.02
N PHE A 128 3.35 -9.40 -4.64
CA PHE A 128 4.40 -10.33 -5.01
C PHE A 128 4.51 -10.47 -6.53
N ALA A 129 3.39 -10.64 -7.23
CA ALA A 129 3.36 -10.75 -8.69
C ALA A 129 3.88 -9.49 -9.41
N LEU A 130 3.68 -8.30 -8.82
CA LEU A 130 4.17 -7.03 -9.38
C LEU A 130 5.70 -6.87 -9.22
N TYR A 131 6.28 -7.39 -8.13
CA TYR A 131 7.69 -7.20 -7.80
C TYR A 131 8.58 -8.41 -8.12
N ASP A 132 8.06 -9.63 -8.20
CA ASP A 132 8.81 -10.82 -8.64
C ASP A 132 8.99 -10.85 -10.17
N VAL A 133 9.70 -9.85 -10.70
CA VAL A 133 9.92 -9.69 -12.15
C VAL A 133 10.75 -10.85 -12.72
N THR A 134 11.69 -11.39 -11.94
CA THR A 134 12.59 -12.47 -12.35
C THR A 134 11.99 -13.86 -12.19
N ARG A 135 10.83 -13.98 -11.53
CA ARG A 135 10.19 -15.24 -11.15
C ARG A 135 11.07 -16.12 -10.27
N GLY A 136 11.93 -15.50 -9.50
CA GLY A 136 12.84 -16.16 -8.57
C GLY A 136 12.59 -15.81 -7.10
N GLY A 137 11.58 -14.97 -6.84
CA GLY A 137 11.24 -14.38 -5.55
C GLY A 137 11.64 -12.92 -5.46
N VAL A 138 11.21 -12.25 -4.40
CA VAL A 138 11.38 -10.81 -4.17
C VAL A 138 12.71 -10.56 -3.46
N ALA A 139 13.63 -9.87 -4.11
CA ALA A 139 14.93 -9.49 -3.55
C ALA A 139 14.79 -8.30 -2.57
N PHE A 140 15.88 -7.97 -1.86
CA PHE A 140 15.90 -6.89 -0.87
C PHE A 140 15.42 -5.55 -1.45
N GLU A 141 15.94 -5.13 -2.60
CA GLU A 141 15.58 -3.85 -3.23
C GLU A 141 14.13 -3.83 -3.74
N GLU A 142 13.62 -4.97 -4.18
CA GLU A 142 12.23 -5.13 -4.60
C GLU A 142 11.28 -5.04 -3.40
N LEU A 143 11.58 -5.71 -2.28
CA LEU A 143 10.82 -5.56 -1.03
C LEU A 143 10.85 -4.11 -0.52
N ARG A 144 12.02 -3.50 -0.55
CA ARG A 144 12.21 -2.10 -0.16
C ARG A 144 11.35 -1.16 -1.02
N GLY A 145 11.35 -1.37 -2.34
CA GLY A 145 10.51 -0.62 -3.29
C GLY A 145 9.02 -0.77 -3.00
N TYR A 146 8.56 -2.00 -2.77
CA TYR A 146 7.20 -2.29 -2.35
C TYR A 146 6.81 -1.54 -1.06
N LEU A 147 7.61 -1.67 -0.02
CA LEU A 147 7.35 -1.00 1.27
C LEU A 147 7.34 0.52 1.13
N LEU A 148 8.24 1.07 0.31
CA LEU A 148 8.27 2.50 0.03
C LEU A 148 6.96 2.96 -0.64
N ALA A 149 6.47 2.22 -1.64
CA ALA A 149 5.18 2.50 -2.29
C ALA A 149 4.02 2.48 -1.29
N VAL A 150 3.97 1.45 -0.44
CA VAL A 150 2.97 1.32 0.64
C VAL A 150 3.02 2.53 1.58
N TYR A 151 4.18 2.87 2.13
CA TYR A 151 4.31 3.98 3.08
C TYR A 151 4.02 5.35 2.46
N ARG A 152 4.32 5.54 1.17
CA ARG A 152 3.96 6.75 0.42
C ARG A 152 2.45 6.94 0.34
N VAL A 153 1.71 5.89 -0.03
CA VAL A 153 0.24 5.95 -0.10
C VAL A 153 -0.39 6.11 1.27
N LEU A 154 0.05 5.33 2.26
CA LEU A 154 -0.47 5.45 3.62
C LEU A 154 -0.27 6.86 4.18
N ARG A 155 0.91 7.46 3.99
CA ARG A 155 1.19 8.85 4.36
C ARG A 155 0.30 9.83 3.61
N ALA A 156 0.04 9.61 2.33
CA ALA A 156 -0.80 10.48 1.52
C ALA A 156 -2.29 10.37 1.89
N CYS A 157 -2.75 9.22 2.35
CA CYS A 157 -4.17 8.96 2.60
C CYS A 157 -4.59 9.16 4.07
N SER A 158 -3.66 9.14 5.03
CA SER A 158 -3.97 9.23 6.46
C SER A 158 -3.06 10.23 7.17
N ALA A 159 -3.64 11.22 7.83
CA ALA A 159 -2.90 12.19 8.64
C ALA A 159 -2.28 11.52 9.88
N SER A 160 -3.01 10.58 10.47
CA SER A 160 -2.53 9.81 11.62
C SER A 160 -1.29 8.98 11.27
N LEU A 161 -1.29 8.30 10.11
CA LEU A 161 -0.13 7.55 9.64
C LEU A 161 0.99 8.47 9.13
N ALA A 162 0.65 9.62 8.53
CA ALA A 162 1.64 10.59 8.10
C ALA A 162 2.52 11.07 9.25
N LEU A 163 1.93 11.32 10.43
CA LEU A 163 2.66 11.70 11.62
C LEU A 163 3.59 10.58 12.11
N ARG A 164 3.10 9.35 12.17
CA ARG A 164 3.89 8.18 12.60
C ARG A 164 5.04 7.88 11.65
N ILE A 165 4.78 7.89 10.34
CA ILE A 165 5.82 7.69 9.31
C ILE A 165 6.87 8.81 9.38
N HIS A 166 6.45 10.05 9.63
CA HIS A 166 7.38 11.17 9.83
C HIS A 166 8.27 10.97 11.06
N GLN A 167 7.68 10.55 12.19
CA GLN A 167 8.41 10.26 13.44
C GLN A 167 9.42 9.11 13.26
N ALA A 168 9.11 8.14 12.41
CA ALA A 168 10.02 7.04 12.04
C ALA A 168 11.14 7.46 11.04
N GLY A 169 11.22 8.73 10.67
CA GLY A 169 12.25 9.25 9.76
C GLY A 169 11.81 9.33 8.29
N GLY A 170 10.53 9.12 8.00
CA GLY A 170 9.94 9.23 6.67
C GLY A 170 9.80 7.88 5.95
N PRO A 171 9.09 7.87 4.79
CA PRO A 171 8.77 6.64 4.07
C PRO A 171 9.99 5.83 3.64
N LEU A 172 11.04 6.51 3.15
CA LEU A 172 12.25 5.86 2.67
C LEU A 172 13.00 5.13 3.79
N LYS A 173 13.27 5.86 4.89
CA LYS A 173 13.95 5.26 6.04
C LYS A 173 13.15 4.11 6.63
N LEU A 174 11.84 4.26 6.74
CA LEU A 174 10.98 3.21 7.27
C LEU A 174 10.98 1.98 6.36
N ALA A 175 11.00 2.15 5.04
CA ALA A 175 11.11 1.06 4.08
C ALA A 175 12.45 0.33 4.21
N ASP A 176 13.56 1.08 4.31
CA ASP A 176 14.91 0.55 4.50
C ASP A 176 15.01 -0.27 5.80
N ASP A 177 14.57 0.31 6.91
CA ASP A 177 14.63 -0.35 8.23
C ASP A 177 13.76 -1.62 8.27
N THR A 178 12.58 -1.56 7.65
CA THR A 178 11.62 -2.68 7.63
C THR A 178 12.11 -3.82 6.74
N ALA A 179 12.61 -3.52 5.53
CA ALA A 179 13.20 -4.53 4.65
C ALA A 179 14.43 -5.19 5.31
N ALA A 180 15.31 -4.38 5.90
CA ALA A 180 16.49 -4.89 6.61
C ALA A 180 16.11 -5.76 7.82
N ALA A 181 15.06 -5.42 8.55
CA ALA A 181 14.54 -6.24 9.65
C ALA A 181 14.00 -7.59 9.15
N CYS A 182 13.27 -7.59 8.02
CA CYS A 182 12.76 -8.79 7.37
C CYS A 182 13.89 -9.76 7.03
N PHE A 183 14.87 -9.31 6.27
CA PHE A 183 15.99 -10.15 5.81
C PHE A 183 16.83 -10.65 6.98
N ARG A 184 17.13 -9.81 7.99
CA ARG A 184 17.86 -10.22 9.19
C ARG A 184 17.10 -11.28 9.99
N SER A 185 15.79 -11.11 10.20
CA SER A 185 15.00 -12.07 11.00
C SER A 185 14.96 -13.46 10.37
N ARG A 186 15.04 -13.53 9.06
CA ARG A 186 15.06 -14.77 8.28
C ARG A 186 16.45 -15.27 7.91
N ARG A 187 17.51 -14.57 8.37
CA ARG A 187 18.92 -14.88 8.09
C ARG A 187 19.22 -14.97 6.59
N LEU A 188 18.56 -14.16 5.80
CA LEU A 188 18.78 -14.07 4.36
C LEU A 188 19.90 -13.06 4.09
N GLY A 189 20.77 -13.36 3.11
CA GLY A 189 21.65 -12.37 2.52
C GLY A 189 20.88 -11.43 1.58
N ASP A 190 21.45 -10.28 1.27
CA ASP A 190 20.79 -9.25 0.45
C ASP A 190 20.44 -9.76 -0.97
N ASP A 191 21.18 -10.73 -1.47
CA ASP A 191 20.96 -11.37 -2.78
C ASP A 191 20.00 -12.58 -2.74
N ALA A 192 19.58 -13.01 -1.54
CA ALA A 192 18.69 -14.16 -1.39
C ALA A 192 17.25 -13.73 -1.53
N PRO A 193 16.49 -14.21 -2.54
CA PRO A 193 15.11 -13.79 -2.73
C PRO A 193 14.18 -14.36 -1.66
N LEU A 194 13.16 -13.60 -1.29
CA LEU A 194 12.01 -14.08 -0.54
C LEU A 194 11.08 -14.82 -1.49
N ASP A 195 10.72 -16.05 -1.17
CA ASP A 195 9.60 -16.70 -1.83
C ASP A 195 8.26 -16.12 -1.36
N VAL A 196 7.17 -16.49 -2.04
CA VAL A 196 5.83 -15.97 -1.72
C VAL A 196 5.40 -16.28 -0.29
N GLN A 197 5.81 -17.43 0.25
CA GLN A 197 5.43 -17.83 1.60
C GLN A 197 6.15 -16.99 2.65
N LEU A 198 7.45 -16.78 2.51
CA LEU A 198 8.25 -15.92 3.40
C LEU A 198 7.80 -14.45 3.31
N PHE A 199 7.46 -13.99 2.10
CA PHE A 199 6.91 -12.64 1.90
C PHE A 199 5.56 -12.48 2.62
N LYS A 200 4.68 -13.46 2.49
CA LYS A 200 3.38 -13.49 3.17
C LYS A 200 3.51 -13.50 4.69
N GLU A 201 4.36 -14.37 5.23
CA GLU A 201 4.64 -14.44 6.66
C GLU A 201 5.15 -13.10 7.18
N PHE A 202 6.08 -12.47 6.46
CA PHE A 202 6.62 -11.18 6.84
C PHE A 202 5.56 -10.08 6.86
N VAL A 203 4.73 -9.99 5.84
CA VAL A 203 3.68 -8.96 5.77
C VAL A 203 2.65 -9.15 6.89
N CYS A 204 2.27 -10.41 7.18
CA CYS A 204 1.35 -10.73 8.27
C CYS A 204 1.96 -10.41 9.65
N GLU A 205 3.24 -10.76 9.90
CA GLU A 205 3.96 -10.42 11.13
C GLU A 205 4.15 -8.90 11.27
N GLY A 206 4.51 -8.23 10.17
CA GLY A 206 4.71 -6.79 10.14
C GLY A 206 3.44 -6.00 10.43
N ILE A 207 2.29 -6.50 10.00
CA ILE A 207 0.99 -5.92 10.35
C ILE A 207 0.74 -6.07 11.84
N SER A 208 0.97 -7.24 12.43
CA SER A 208 0.85 -7.45 13.87
C SER A 208 1.77 -6.52 14.64
N ALA A 209 3.04 -6.42 14.25
CA ALA A 209 4.02 -5.52 14.89
C ALA A 209 3.68 -4.02 14.70
N ALA A 210 3.08 -3.64 13.55
CA ALA A 210 2.62 -2.27 13.33
C ALA A 210 1.39 -1.90 14.18
N TYR A 211 0.63 -2.89 14.64
CA TYR A 211 -0.43 -2.70 15.63
C TYR A 211 0.12 -2.55 17.07
N GLU A 212 1.34 -3.02 17.34
CA GLU A 212 2.01 -2.89 18.64
C GLU A 212 2.85 -1.60 18.77
N LEU A 213 3.08 -0.86 17.70
CA LEU A 213 3.78 0.43 17.68
C LEU A 213 2.79 1.60 17.70
#